data_df916b119151098d9617c3f9b5a0a9b4
#
_entry.id   df916b119151098d9617c3f9b5a0a9b4
#
_cell.length_a   1.000
_cell.length_b   1.000
_cell.length_c   1.000
_cell.angle_alpha   90.00
_cell.angle_beta   90.00
_cell.angle_gamma   90.00
#
_symmetry.space_group_name_H-M   'P 1'
#
loop_
_entity.id
_entity.type
_entity.pdbx_description
1 polymer ?
#
loop_
_entity_poly.entity_id
_entity_poly.type
_entity_poly.pdbx_seq_one_letter_code
_entity_poly.pdbx_strand_id
1 'polypeptide(L)'
;MTIDRRKVLGLLGLSGAAAGEAAAATVKGLHDGPVSFDHGVASGDPLQDRVILWTRVTAPGAKLPVGVRWDVANDPDFKTIVRQGHATTDAGRDHTVKVDVTGLKPGTEYHYRFHASRAGQPVGEAVVGRTRTLPTGATKDVVLAVASCSLYPNGYFNAYDAIAKLPRVDAVLHLGDYIYEYGAAPGDYGMNSPTAKTRMPDPPHEIVTLDDYRRRHRIYKTDPMLQAAHARAPWIVVWDDHETANDSWIGGAENHTPKTEGDWATRKAAALKAYYEWMPIREPSAGALPEAAWRGFQFGDVVTLLMTETRLTARSQQLDYETDLPIVDGKPDVAAFVAKWKDPSRRMMGQDQERWLAGQVGASVKAGTAWQVLGNQVVMARVATPNLQKTMGEEKFGALVAKLPDYARKRVAQSVAMSAYEIPSNLDAWDGYPADRQRVYDIFTAAQARPIVLAGDSHMFWANELWNDGGDKRVAVEFGATSITSPGYGDLMPGAPIGEAFVQRNKEVRYSHPSAKGFVLLTLEHGKATGDLVAVSTILEPKYETSVLKRFVVTPAAGGGVEALKEG
;
A
#
# COMPACT_ATOMS: atom_id res chain seq x y z
N MET A 1 -47.24 -3.36 5.00
CA MET A 1 -47.15 -2.64 6.28
C MET A 1 -46.18 -1.48 6.06
N THR A 2 -46.74 -0.31 5.85
CA THR A 2 -46.05 0.96 5.57
C THR A 2 -45.62 1.58 6.90
N ILE A 3 -44.32 1.75 7.13
CA ILE A 3 -43.77 2.44 8.30
C ILE A 3 -43.66 3.93 7.97
N ASP A 4 -44.37 4.73 8.77
CA ASP A 4 -44.49 6.18 8.68
C ASP A 4 -43.18 6.90 9.04
N ARG A 5 -42.65 7.69 8.10
CA ARG A 5 -41.37 8.43 8.14
C ARG A 5 -41.42 9.78 8.88
N ARG A 6 -42.38 10.01 9.78
CA ARG A 6 -42.61 11.34 10.36
C ARG A 6 -42.47 11.47 11.88
N LYS A 7 -41.69 10.65 12.56
CA LYS A 7 -41.45 10.83 14.02
C LYS A 7 -40.00 10.59 14.43
N VAL A 8 -39.05 11.34 13.88
CA VAL A 8 -37.74 11.62 14.54
C VAL A 8 -37.24 12.99 14.07
N LEU A 9 -37.88 14.01 14.55
CA LEU A 9 -37.34 15.39 14.51
C LEU A 9 -37.71 16.03 15.85
N GLY A 10 -36.72 16.13 16.72
CA GLY A 10 -36.89 16.85 17.97
C GLY A 10 -35.84 16.48 19.02
N LEU A 11 -34.63 17.03 18.86
CA LEU A 11 -33.73 17.43 19.97
C LEU A 11 -32.40 17.92 19.36
N LEU A 12 -32.44 19.10 18.75
CA LEU A 12 -31.26 19.94 18.53
C LEU A 12 -31.16 20.88 19.73
N GLY A 13 -30.33 20.52 20.70
CA GLY A 13 -29.88 21.39 21.77
C GLY A 13 -28.50 21.95 21.43
N LEU A 14 -28.45 23.25 21.23
CA LEU A 14 -27.23 24.06 21.15
C LEU A 14 -26.32 23.77 22.35
N SER A 15 -25.05 23.45 22.10
CA SER A 15 -24.01 23.65 23.10
C SER A 15 -22.76 24.21 22.43
N GLY A 16 -22.42 25.39 22.85
CA GLY A 16 -21.35 26.23 22.33
C GLY A 16 -19.96 25.65 22.60
N ALA A 17 -19.03 26.14 21.79
CA ALA A 17 -17.61 25.93 21.94
C ALA A 17 -17.12 26.46 23.30
N ALA A 18 -16.69 25.55 24.17
CA ALA A 18 -15.82 25.83 25.29
C ALA A 18 -14.57 24.96 25.09
N ALA A 19 -13.44 25.63 24.83
CA ALA A 19 -12.12 25.06 25.00
C ALA A 19 -11.94 24.76 26.49
N GLY A 20 -12.36 23.55 26.90
CA GLY A 20 -12.16 23.05 28.24
C GLY A 20 -10.80 22.37 28.33
N GLU A 21 -9.94 22.83 29.20
CA GLU A 21 -8.84 22.07 29.78
C GLU A 21 -9.41 20.71 30.18
N ALA A 22 -8.94 19.65 29.50
CA ALA A 22 -9.29 18.28 29.90
C ALA A 22 -8.66 18.03 31.28
N ALA A 23 -9.44 18.20 32.32
CA ALA A 23 -9.08 17.78 33.67
C ALA A 23 -8.66 16.31 33.60
N ALA A 24 -7.44 16.03 34.06
CA ALA A 24 -6.94 14.69 34.25
C ALA A 24 -7.88 13.94 35.22
N ALA A 25 -8.84 13.22 34.67
CA ALA A 25 -9.62 12.27 35.46
C ALA A 25 -8.59 11.27 36.02
N THR A 26 -8.40 11.29 37.31
CA THR A 26 -7.65 10.28 38.05
C THR A 26 -8.36 8.95 37.86
N VAL A 27 -7.97 8.20 36.82
CA VAL A 27 -8.42 6.83 36.58
C VAL A 27 -7.84 6.00 37.71
N LYS A 28 -8.66 5.72 38.74
CA LYS A 28 -8.33 4.72 39.76
C LYS A 28 -8.10 3.40 39.03
N GLY A 29 -6.86 2.90 39.05
CA GLY A 29 -6.53 1.58 38.55
C GLY A 29 -5.87 1.55 37.17
N LEU A 30 -4.79 2.30 36.95
CA LEU A 30 -3.88 2.04 35.84
C LEU A 30 -2.87 0.94 36.20
N HIS A 31 -2.38 0.22 35.19
CA HIS A 31 -1.28 -0.71 35.31
C HIS A 31 -0.02 -0.01 35.83
N ASP A 32 0.59 -0.57 36.88
CA ASP A 32 1.79 -0.01 37.54
C ASP A 32 3.05 -0.89 37.39
N GLY A 33 2.91 -2.04 36.69
CA GLY A 33 4.00 -2.95 36.39
C GLY A 33 4.96 -2.43 35.30
N PRO A 34 5.94 -3.25 34.89
CA PRO A 34 6.89 -2.91 33.84
C PRO A 34 6.19 -2.77 32.49
N VAL A 35 6.67 -1.81 31.70
CA VAL A 35 6.21 -1.56 30.32
C VAL A 35 7.40 -1.24 29.42
N SER A 36 7.30 -1.63 28.13
CA SER A 36 8.26 -1.30 27.08
C SER A 36 7.52 -0.95 25.78
N PHE A 37 8.28 -0.46 24.78
CA PHE A 37 7.76 -0.07 23.46
C PHE A 37 8.47 -0.86 22.36
N ASP A 38 8.35 -2.20 22.40
CA ASP A 38 9.13 -3.13 21.57
C ASP A 38 8.84 -3.02 20.06
N HIS A 39 7.76 -2.33 19.70
CA HIS A 39 7.27 -2.18 18.32
C HIS A 39 7.52 -0.77 17.74
N GLY A 40 8.34 0.03 18.44
CA GLY A 40 8.71 1.38 18.01
C GLY A 40 7.53 2.35 17.96
N VAL A 41 7.66 3.35 17.10
CA VAL A 41 6.65 4.38 16.85
C VAL A 41 6.38 4.52 15.37
N ALA A 42 5.23 5.07 15.03
CA ALA A 42 4.89 5.46 13.67
C ALA A 42 4.07 6.75 13.67
N SER A 43 4.11 7.49 12.57
CA SER A 43 3.16 8.55 12.29
C SER A 43 2.56 8.36 10.90
N GLY A 44 1.35 8.88 10.68
CA GLY A 44 0.72 8.73 9.38
C GLY A 44 -0.49 9.64 9.15
N ASP A 45 -1.09 9.50 7.98
CA ASP A 45 -2.21 10.30 7.54
C ASP A 45 -2.03 11.80 7.83
N PRO A 46 -0.90 12.41 7.43
CA PRO A 46 -0.63 13.80 7.68
C PRO A 46 -1.64 14.68 6.93
N LEU A 47 -2.13 15.73 7.62
CA LEU A 47 -2.89 16.82 7.00
C LEU A 47 -2.15 18.13 7.28
N GLN A 48 -2.73 19.26 6.87
CA GLN A 48 -2.07 20.56 7.02
C GLN A 48 -1.92 20.98 8.49
N ASP A 49 -2.85 20.52 9.35
CA ASP A 49 -2.93 20.93 10.75
C ASP A 49 -2.83 19.78 11.76
N ARG A 50 -2.62 18.54 11.29
CA ARG A 50 -2.65 17.34 12.14
C ARG A 50 -1.92 16.14 11.55
N VAL A 51 -1.65 15.17 12.41
CA VAL A 51 -1.04 13.89 12.05
C VAL A 51 -1.44 12.81 13.05
N ILE A 52 -1.60 11.58 12.58
CA ILE A 52 -1.73 10.42 13.47
C ILE A 52 -0.36 10.06 14.03
N LEU A 53 -0.28 9.89 15.34
CA LEU A 53 0.85 9.26 16.03
C LEU A 53 0.43 7.90 16.55
N TRP A 54 1.33 6.92 16.46
CA TRP A 54 1.07 5.55 16.83
C TRP A 54 2.24 4.95 17.63
N THR A 55 1.91 4.11 18.59
CA THR A 55 2.84 3.18 19.25
C THR A 55 2.07 1.97 19.79
N ARG A 56 2.78 0.97 20.31
CA ARG A 56 2.22 -0.14 21.06
C ARG A 56 2.99 -0.35 22.36
N VAL A 57 2.26 -0.53 23.43
CA VAL A 57 2.84 -0.83 24.74
C VAL A 57 2.94 -2.34 24.94
N THR A 58 4.09 -2.84 25.30
CA THR A 58 4.28 -4.18 25.84
C THR A 58 4.18 -4.12 27.35
N ALA A 59 3.15 -4.73 27.92
CA ALA A 59 2.85 -4.71 29.35
C ALA A 59 2.47 -6.13 29.83
N PRO A 60 3.47 -6.98 30.11
CA PRO A 60 3.22 -8.37 30.47
C PRO A 60 2.35 -8.49 31.73
N GLY A 61 1.27 -9.27 31.63
CA GLY A 61 0.35 -9.51 32.73
C GLY A 61 -0.55 -8.33 33.12
N ALA A 62 -0.58 -7.26 32.33
CA ALA A 62 -1.47 -6.12 32.57
C ALA A 62 -2.93 -6.55 32.56
N LYS A 63 -3.62 -6.36 33.69
CA LYS A 63 -5.08 -6.57 33.85
C LYS A 63 -5.87 -5.25 33.84
N LEU A 64 -5.16 -4.13 33.98
CA LEU A 64 -5.69 -2.78 33.99
C LEU A 64 -5.17 -2.02 32.77
N PRO A 65 -5.87 -0.98 32.31
CA PRO A 65 -5.40 -0.13 31.23
C PRO A 65 -4.01 0.46 31.53
N VAL A 66 -3.20 0.61 30.49
CA VAL A 66 -1.87 1.24 30.58
C VAL A 66 -1.99 2.72 30.22
N GLY A 67 -1.47 3.58 31.08
CA GLY A 67 -1.36 5.01 30.82
C GLY A 67 -0.16 5.33 29.93
N VAL A 68 -0.36 6.17 28.94
CA VAL A 68 0.70 6.64 28.02
C VAL A 68 0.63 8.15 27.89
N ARG A 69 1.77 8.83 28.07
CA ARG A 69 1.94 10.23 27.73
C ARG A 69 2.57 10.37 26.36
N TRP A 70 2.14 11.35 25.60
CA TRP A 70 2.76 11.72 24.32
C TRP A 70 3.11 13.20 24.30
N ASP A 71 4.23 13.54 23.67
CA ASP A 71 4.72 14.89 23.45
C ASP A 71 5.06 15.10 21.97
N VAL A 72 4.81 16.30 21.43
CA VAL A 72 5.25 16.76 20.11
C VAL A 72 6.04 18.05 20.29
N ALA A 73 7.21 18.14 19.68
CA ALA A 73 8.14 19.27 19.82
C ALA A 73 8.66 19.74 18.44
N ASN A 74 9.12 20.98 18.38
CA ASN A 74 9.81 21.53 17.21
C ASN A 74 11.30 21.12 17.11
N ASP A 75 11.84 20.51 18.16
CA ASP A 75 13.25 20.18 18.27
C ASP A 75 13.45 18.75 18.80
N PRO A 76 14.58 18.08 18.44
CA PRO A 76 14.85 16.70 18.83
C PRO A 76 15.10 16.51 20.33
N ASP A 77 15.45 17.55 21.04
CA ASP A 77 15.72 17.52 22.51
C ASP A 77 14.45 17.73 23.33
N PHE A 78 13.29 17.96 22.67
CA PHE A 78 12.00 18.26 23.31
C PHE A 78 12.03 19.45 24.27
N LYS A 79 12.85 20.48 23.97
CA LYS A 79 12.88 21.74 24.71
C LYS A 79 11.66 22.61 24.43
N THR A 80 11.14 22.55 23.22
CA THR A 80 9.99 23.33 22.75
C THR A 80 8.82 22.41 22.41
N ILE A 81 8.09 21.96 23.43
CA ILE A 81 6.89 21.14 23.27
C ILE A 81 5.76 22.01 22.75
N VAL A 82 5.16 21.62 21.62
CA VAL A 82 4.03 22.35 20.99
C VAL A 82 2.69 21.69 21.26
N ARG A 83 2.66 20.38 21.47
CA ARG A 83 1.48 19.59 21.86
C ARG A 83 1.90 18.47 22.81
N GLN A 84 1.01 18.11 23.71
CA GLN A 84 1.20 16.99 24.62
C GLN A 84 -0.16 16.49 25.09
N GLY A 85 -0.21 15.26 25.55
CA GLY A 85 -1.43 14.70 26.10
C GLY A 85 -1.23 13.31 26.71
N HIS A 86 -2.34 12.72 27.08
CA HIS A 86 -2.40 11.39 27.67
C HIS A 86 -3.36 10.50 26.88
N ALA A 87 -3.04 9.24 26.83
CA ALA A 87 -3.90 8.20 26.29
C ALA A 87 -3.88 6.99 27.24
N THR A 88 -4.87 6.14 27.12
CA THR A 88 -4.91 4.84 27.78
C THR A 88 -5.13 3.75 26.75
N THR A 89 -4.57 2.59 26.99
CA THR A 89 -4.75 1.41 26.14
C THR A 89 -4.85 0.15 26.95
N ASP A 90 -5.47 -0.87 26.36
CA ASP A 90 -5.68 -2.17 26.99
C ASP A 90 -5.65 -3.33 25.97
N ALA A 91 -5.87 -4.55 26.44
CA ALA A 91 -5.90 -5.75 25.60
C ALA A 91 -7.00 -5.73 24.53
N GLY A 92 -8.08 -4.96 24.71
CA GLY A 92 -9.15 -4.82 23.71
C GLY A 92 -8.68 -4.21 22.40
N ARG A 93 -7.61 -3.39 22.45
CA ARG A 93 -6.91 -2.81 21.28
C ARG A 93 -5.50 -3.38 21.10
N ASP A 94 -5.19 -4.54 21.59
CA ASP A 94 -3.83 -5.13 21.61
C ASP A 94 -2.75 -4.17 22.14
N HIS A 95 -3.11 -3.34 23.12
CA HIS A 95 -2.26 -2.30 23.71
C HIS A 95 -1.69 -1.27 22.71
N THR A 96 -2.28 -1.11 21.54
CA THR A 96 -1.92 -0.03 20.60
C THR A 96 -2.45 1.31 21.09
N VAL A 97 -1.68 2.37 20.83
CA VAL A 97 -2.04 3.76 21.10
C VAL A 97 -2.04 4.51 19.79
N LYS A 98 -3.14 5.21 19.50
CA LYS A 98 -3.28 6.06 18.31
C LYS A 98 -3.86 7.41 18.73
N VAL A 99 -3.19 8.49 18.32
CA VAL A 99 -3.58 9.85 18.66
C VAL A 99 -3.64 10.69 17.39
N ASP A 100 -4.75 11.34 17.11
CA ASP A 100 -4.84 12.38 16.06
C ASP A 100 -4.44 13.74 16.67
N VAL A 101 -3.19 14.13 16.49
CA VAL A 101 -2.65 15.37 17.06
C VAL A 101 -3.01 16.53 16.16
N THR A 102 -3.82 17.45 16.67
CA THR A 102 -4.36 18.61 15.94
C THR A 102 -3.70 19.93 16.33
N GLY A 103 -3.93 21.00 15.54
CA GLY A 103 -3.44 22.35 15.81
C GLY A 103 -1.94 22.52 15.57
N LEU A 104 -1.38 21.71 14.68
CA LEU A 104 -0.01 21.83 14.18
C LEU A 104 0.07 22.88 13.07
N LYS A 105 1.27 23.42 12.80
CA LYS A 105 1.49 24.35 11.68
C LYS A 105 1.69 23.58 10.38
N PRO A 106 1.18 24.06 9.23
CA PRO A 106 1.41 23.43 7.94
C PRO A 106 2.89 23.36 7.54
N GLY A 107 3.25 22.31 6.77
CA GLY A 107 4.57 22.15 6.17
C GLY A 107 5.72 22.04 7.18
N THR A 108 5.43 21.70 8.41
CA THR A 108 6.38 21.76 9.53
C THR A 108 6.81 20.35 9.95
N GLU A 109 8.12 20.15 10.10
CA GLU A 109 8.68 18.94 10.71
C GLU A 109 8.57 19.03 12.24
N TYR A 110 8.22 17.90 12.85
CA TYR A 110 8.10 17.74 14.29
C TYR A 110 8.81 16.48 14.76
N HIS A 111 9.24 16.51 16.03
CA HIS A 111 9.67 15.35 16.78
C HIS A 111 8.55 14.95 17.74
N TYR A 112 8.32 13.66 17.88
CA TYR A 112 7.31 13.15 18.81
C TYR A 112 7.85 11.99 19.62
N ARG A 113 7.28 11.77 20.82
CA ARG A 113 7.66 10.67 21.69
C ARG A 113 6.49 10.18 22.50
N PHE A 114 6.62 8.93 22.93
CA PHE A 114 5.72 8.31 23.90
C PHE A 114 6.49 7.86 25.12
N HIS A 115 5.88 8.00 26.29
CA HIS A 115 6.33 7.49 27.57
C HIS A 115 5.21 6.67 28.20
N ALA A 116 5.55 5.64 28.99
CA ALA A 116 4.60 5.15 29.97
C ALA A 116 4.24 6.27 30.97
N SER A 117 3.02 6.28 31.42
CA SER A 117 2.54 7.32 32.34
C SER A 117 1.99 6.69 33.63
N ARG A 118 2.51 7.16 34.78
CA ARG A 118 1.97 6.84 36.11
C ARG A 118 1.54 8.11 36.81
N ALA A 119 0.30 8.13 37.29
CA ALA A 119 -0.30 9.34 37.91
C ALA A 119 -0.08 10.64 37.08
N GLY A 120 -0.13 10.51 35.75
CA GLY A 120 0.07 11.63 34.82
C GLY A 120 1.53 12.05 34.60
N GLN A 121 2.50 11.39 35.24
CA GLN A 121 3.93 11.67 35.05
C GLN A 121 4.57 10.63 34.12
N PRO A 122 5.52 11.04 33.22
CA PRO A 122 6.26 10.13 32.37
C PRO A 122 7.18 9.24 33.23
N VAL A 123 7.24 7.94 32.88
CA VAL A 123 8.14 6.98 33.52
C VAL A 123 8.83 6.11 32.46
N GLY A 124 10.06 5.71 32.75
CA GLY A 124 10.88 4.90 31.83
C GLY A 124 11.42 5.67 30.64
N GLU A 125 12.02 4.93 29.70
CA GLU A 125 12.57 5.49 28.48
C GLU A 125 11.45 5.85 27.48
N ALA A 126 11.70 6.89 26.70
CA ALA A 126 10.83 7.31 25.61
C ALA A 126 11.17 6.57 24.31
N VAL A 127 10.17 6.26 23.51
CA VAL A 127 10.37 5.92 22.12
C VAL A 127 10.06 7.15 21.25
N VAL A 128 10.94 7.45 20.29
CA VAL A 128 10.96 8.74 19.57
C VAL A 128 10.83 8.55 18.08
N GLY A 129 10.14 9.49 17.42
CA GLY A 129 10.05 9.55 15.96
C GLY A 129 9.99 10.98 15.45
N ARG A 130 10.05 11.12 14.12
CA ARG A 130 9.85 12.37 13.39
C ARG A 130 8.61 12.26 12.54
N THR A 131 7.96 13.39 12.33
CA THR A 131 6.78 13.49 11.48
C THR A 131 6.74 14.85 10.80
N ARG A 132 5.81 15.02 9.87
CA ARG A 132 5.62 16.27 9.16
C ARG A 132 4.16 16.46 8.82
N THR A 133 3.67 17.70 8.93
CA THR A 133 2.38 18.12 8.37
C THR A 133 2.51 18.47 6.90
N LEU A 134 1.41 18.35 6.16
CA LEU A 134 1.38 18.74 4.75
C LEU A 134 1.50 20.26 4.58
N PRO A 135 2.21 20.73 3.53
CA PRO A 135 2.32 22.16 3.26
C PRO A 135 1.00 22.74 2.73
N THR A 136 0.88 24.06 2.80
CA THR A 136 -0.18 24.86 2.17
C THR A 136 0.43 25.88 1.22
N GLY A 137 -0.30 26.24 0.15
CA GLY A 137 0.15 27.26 -0.81
C GLY A 137 1.38 26.86 -1.61
N ALA A 138 2.19 27.86 -1.98
CA ALA A 138 3.37 27.66 -2.81
C ALA A 138 4.38 26.70 -2.17
N THR A 139 4.65 25.60 -2.84
CA THR A 139 5.53 24.53 -2.39
C THR A 139 6.58 24.28 -3.47
N LYS A 140 7.85 24.19 -3.10
CA LYS A 140 8.93 24.03 -4.07
C LYS A 140 8.89 22.69 -4.78
N ASP A 141 8.85 21.63 -3.99
CA ASP A 141 8.91 20.24 -4.43
C ASP A 141 8.34 19.31 -3.34
N VAL A 142 8.04 18.07 -3.73
CA VAL A 142 7.58 17.00 -2.83
C VAL A 142 8.39 15.74 -3.12
N VAL A 143 8.85 15.05 -2.07
CA VAL A 143 9.65 13.82 -2.17
C VAL A 143 8.90 12.68 -1.45
N LEU A 144 8.51 11.66 -2.22
CA LEU A 144 7.76 10.51 -1.75
C LEU A 144 8.58 9.22 -1.95
N ALA A 145 8.70 8.40 -0.92
CA ALA A 145 9.22 7.03 -1.06
C ALA A 145 8.03 6.08 -1.18
N VAL A 146 7.96 5.30 -2.25
CA VAL A 146 6.84 4.41 -2.58
C VAL A 146 7.28 2.97 -2.44
N ALA A 147 6.64 2.23 -1.55
CA ALA A 147 6.98 0.87 -1.17
C ALA A 147 5.75 -0.04 -1.19
N SER A 148 5.96 -1.34 -1.35
CA SER A 148 4.93 -2.39 -1.23
C SER A 148 5.56 -3.77 -0.97
N CYS A 149 4.75 -4.77 -0.60
CA CYS A 149 5.08 -6.18 -0.69
C CYS A 149 6.26 -6.60 0.20
N SER A 150 6.06 -6.58 1.52
CA SER A 150 7.10 -6.87 2.52
C SER A 150 6.93 -8.26 3.17
N LEU A 151 7.25 -9.32 2.44
CA LEU A 151 7.18 -10.70 2.92
C LEU A 151 8.27 -10.99 3.96
N TYR A 152 7.90 -11.08 5.24
CA TYR A 152 8.82 -11.16 6.39
C TYR A 152 9.83 -12.33 6.33
N PRO A 153 9.43 -13.58 6.03
CA PRO A 153 10.39 -14.69 6.02
C PRO A 153 11.36 -14.65 4.83
N ASN A 154 11.05 -13.90 3.77
CA ASN A 154 11.82 -13.95 2.53
C ASN A 154 13.12 -13.13 2.55
N GLY A 155 13.27 -12.18 3.49
CA GLY A 155 14.48 -11.36 3.53
C GLY A 155 14.48 -10.31 4.63
N TYR A 156 15.63 -9.66 4.80
CA TYR A 156 15.79 -8.49 5.64
C TYR A 156 15.16 -7.26 4.96
N PHE A 157 14.60 -6.37 5.76
CA PHE A 157 13.90 -5.18 5.28
C PHE A 157 14.87 -4.03 4.90
N ASN A 158 15.93 -4.36 4.17
CA ASN A 158 17.00 -3.45 3.76
C ASN A 158 16.47 -2.20 3.02
N ALA A 159 15.41 -2.35 2.21
CA ALA A 159 14.80 -1.23 1.51
C ALA A 159 14.09 -0.25 2.47
N TYR A 160 13.50 -0.72 3.57
CA TYR A 160 12.99 0.18 4.61
C TYR A 160 14.11 0.91 5.34
N ASP A 161 15.22 0.24 5.66
CA ASP A 161 16.38 0.90 6.24
C ASP A 161 16.99 1.95 5.29
N ALA A 162 17.00 1.67 3.97
CA ALA A 162 17.42 2.64 2.97
C ALA A 162 16.48 3.87 2.93
N ILE A 163 15.16 3.68 3.04
CA ILE A 163 14.18 4.78 3.16
C ILE A 163 14.45 5.60 4.43
N ALA A 164 14.72 4.94 5.56
CA ALA A 164 15.04 5.63 6.81
C ALA A 164 16.28 6.53 6.72
N LYS A 165 17.25 6.15 5.88
CA LYS A 165 18.52 6.86 5.64
C LYS A 165 18.45 7.92 4.54
N LEU A 166 17.33 8.07 3.85
CA LEU A 166 17.18 9.12 2.82
C LEU A 166 17.46 10.50 3.42
N PRO A 167 18.20 11.37 2.72
CA PRO A 167 18.48 12.72 3.19
C PRO A 167 17.18 13.52 3.39
N ARG A 168 16.18 13.29 2.52
CA ARG A 168 14.85 13.87 2.62
C ARG A 168 13.79 12.87 2.15
N VAL A 169 12.68 12.81 2.88
CA VAL A 169 11.43 12.17 2.50
C VAL A 169 10.30 12.92 3.19
N ASP A 170 9.30 13.36 2.45
CA ASP A 170 8.17 14.11 2.99
C ASP A 170 7.05 13.18 3.47
N ALA A 171 6.87 12.05 2.81
CA ALA A 171 6.03 10.93 3.25
C ALA A 171 6.50 9.61 2.63
N VAL A 172 6.23 8.50 3.34
CA VAL A 172 6.36 7.14 2.81
C VAL A 172 4.97 6.67 2.40
N LEU A 173 4.82 6.28 1.14
CA LEU A 173 3.60 5.65 0.63
C LEU A 173 3.78 4.13 0.69
N HIS A 174 2.81 3.43 1.27
CA HIS A 174 2.79 1.97 1.25
C HIS A 174 1.51 1.50 0.55
N LEU A 175 1.70 0.81 -0.58
CA LEU A 175 0.61 0.48 -1.50
C LEU A 175 -0.02 -0.89 -1.25
N GLY A 176 0.23 -1.48 -0.08
CA GLY A 176 -0.33 -2.76 0.32
C GLY A 176 0.70 -3.87 0.43
N ASP A 177 0.26 -5.05 0.87
CA ASP A 177 1.11 -6.19 1.21
C ASP A 177 2.15 -5.84 2.30
N TYR A 178 1.70 -5.07 3.28
CA TYR A 178 2.52 -4.77 4.44
C TYR A 178 2.75 -6.02 5.30
N ILE A 179 1.76 -6.90 5.39
CA ILE A 179 1.84 -8.25 5.96
C ILE A 179 1.36 -9.28 4.93
N TYR A 180 1.64 -10.55 5.20
CA TYR A 180 1.16 -11.70 4.41
C TYR A 180 0.50 -12.71 5.32
N GLU A 181 -0.58 -13.35 4.86
CA GLU A 181 -1.38 -14.29 5.64
C GLU A 181 -0.75 -15.68 5.77
N TYR A 182 0.18 -16.05 4.92
CA TYR A 182 0.73 -17.41 4.86
C TYR A 182 1.41 -17.87 6.15
N GLY A 183 1.43 -19.18 6.36
CA GLY A 183 2.05 -19.83 7.50
C GLY A 183 3.56 -20.09 7.32
N ALA A 184 4.06 -21.08 8.05
CA ALA A 184 5.46 -21.48 8.09
C ALA A 184 5.67 -22.95 7.67
N ALA A 185 4.67 -23.57 7.02
CA ALA A 185 4.83 -24.95 6.52
C ALA A 185 5.86 -25.00 5.38
N PRO A 186 6.57 -26.12 5.22
CA PRO A 186 7.42 -26.31 4.06
C PRO A 186 6.63 -26.13 2.76
N GLY A 187 7.06 -25.19 1.94
CA GLY A 187 6.37 -24.84 0.69
C GLY A 187 5.46 -23.61 0.77
N ASP A 188 5.13 -23.10 1.96
CA ASP A 188 4.43 -21.83 2.10
C ASP A 188 5.26 -20.68 1.49
N TYR A 189 4.57 -19.63 1.09
CA TYR A 189 5.18 -18.51 0.38
C TYR A 189 6.27 -17.83 1.23
N GLY A 190 7.47 -17.72 0.67
CA GLY A 190 8.65 -17.17 1.35
C GLY A 190 9.46 -18.18 2.19
N MET A 191 8.92 -19.37 2.51
CA MET A 191 9.60 -20.34 3.37
C MET A 191 10.79 -21.06 2.71
N ASN A 192 10.96 -20.93 1.42
CA ASN A 192 12.14 -21.45 0.69
C ASN A 192 13.36 -20.51 0.80
N SER A 193 13.22 -19.31 1.36
CA SER A 193 14.32 -18.39 1.55
C SER A 193 15.28 -18.88 2.65
N PRO A 194 16.60 -18.67 2.52
CA PRO A 194 17.55 -18.93 3.59
C PRO A 194 17.26 -18.18 4.90
N THR A 195 16.65 -17.00 4.80
CA THR A 195 16.28 -16.13 5.95
C THR A 195 15.08 -16.65 6.73
N ALA A 196 14.24 -17.49 6.14
CA ALA A 196 13.05 -18.03 6.80
C ALA A 196 13.37 -18.79 8.11
N LYS A 197 14.57 -19.38 8.23
CA LYS A 197 15.00 -20.08 9.45
C LYS A 197 15.09 -19.18 10.68
N THR A 198 15.34 -17.89 10.49
CA THR A 198 15.48 -16.88 11.55
C THR A 198 14.36 -15.84 11.53
N ARG A 199 13.57 -15.81 10.49
CA ARG A 199 12.44 -14.88 10.27
C ARG A 199 11.15 -15.66 10.07
N MET A 200 10.80 -16.46 11.07
CA MET A 200 9.56 -17.25 11.05
C MET A 200 8.34 -16.33 11.20
N PRO A 201 7.28 -16.55 10.43
CA PRO A 201 6.03 -15.83 10.65
C PRO A 201 5.40 -16.23 12.00
N ASP A 202 4.78 -15.28 12.68
CA ASP A 202 4.00 -15.50 13.89
C ASP A 202 2.55 -15.01 13.67
N PRO A 203 1.55 -15.88 13.84
CA PRO A 203 1.60 -17.31 14.15
C PRO A 203 2.20 -18.12 12.97
N PRO A 204 2.63 -19.38 13.23
CA PRO A 204 3.23 -20.22 12.19
C PRO A 204 2.20 -20.93 11.28
N HIS A 205 0.95 -20.59 11.38
CA HIS A 205 -0.13 -21.03 10.49
C HIS A 205 -0.70 -19.85 9.71
N GLU A 206 -1.51 -20.12 8.71
CA GLU A 206 -2.24 -19.09 7.98
C GLU A 206 -3.15 -18.30 8.93
N ILE A 207 -3.17 -16.96 8.78
CA ILE A 207 -3.91 -16.11 9.69
C ILE A 207 -5.36 -15.95 9.24
N VAL A 208 -6.30 -16.15 10.19
CA VAL A 208 -7.76 -16.09 9.95
C VAL A 208 -8.46 -15.26 11.02
N THR A 209 -8.01 -15.40 12.29
CA THR A 209 -8.67 -14.75 13.43
C THR A 209 -8.06 -13.38 13.74
N LEU A 210 -8.78 -12.55 14.50
CA LEU A 210 -8.26 -11.25 14.96
C LEU A 210 -6.93 -11.38 15.71
N ASP A 211 -6.77 -12.42 16.56
CA ASP A 211 -5.51 -12.63 17.29
C ASP A 211 -4.38 -12.98 16.32
N ASP A 212 -4.65 -13.78 15.30
CA ASP A 212 -3.67 -14.14 14.29
C ASP A 212 -3.16 -12.89 13.53
N TYR A 213 -4.09 -12.04 13.04
CA TYR A 213 -3.73 -10.79 12.36
C TYR A 213 -2.94 -9.85 13.26
N ARG A 214 -3.32 -9.73 14.56
CA ARG A 214 -2.56 -8.93 15.53
C ARG A 214 -1.17 -9.49 15.76
N ARG A 215 -1.01 -10.81 15.87
CA ARG A 215 0.30 -11.47 16.02
C ARG A 215 1.17 -11.25 14.78
N ARG A 216 0.59 -11.34 13.57
CA ARG A 216 1.30 -11.10 12.33
C ARG A 216 1.80 -9.65 12.25
N HIS A 217 0.97 -8.66 12.52
CA HIS A 217 1.41 -7.27 12.63
C HIS A 217 2.49 -7.08 13.69
N ARG A 218 2.37 -7.76 14.81
CA ARG A 218 3.32 -7.69 15.92
C ARG A 218 4.72 -8.12 15.49
N ILE A 219 4.86 -9.29 14.86
CA ILE A 219 6.18 -9.79 14.44
C ILE A 219 6.84 -8.87 13.40
N TYR A 220 6.07 -8.35 12.44
CA TYR A 220 6.60 -7.40 11.46
C TYR A 220 7.16 -6.14 12.14
N LYS A 221 6.42 -5.56 13.07
CA LYS A 221 6.82 -4.33 13.77
C LYS A 221 7.95 -4.52 14.79
N THR A 222 8.42 -5.74 15.05
CA THR A 222 9.67 -5.96 15.81
C THR A 222 10.92 -5.77 14.96
N ASP A 223 10.80 -5.72 13.64
CA ASP A 223 11.95 -5.54 12.75
C ASP A 223 12.55 -4.12 12.90
N PRO A 224 13.84 -3.98 13.25
CA PRO A 224 14.45 -2.69 13.53
C PRO A 224 14.55 -1.79 12.30
N MET A 225 14.65 -2.35 11.08
CA MET A 225 14.72 -1.58 9.84
C MET A 225 13.36 -0.98 9.50
N LEU A 226 12.27 -1.73 9.72
CA LEU A 226 10.92 -1.24 9.59
C LEU A 226 10.60 -0.17 10.65
N GLN A 227 11.02 -0.37 11.90
CA GLN A 227 10.86 0.63 12.96
C GLN A 227 11.58 1.94 12.60
N ALA A 228 12.81 1.86 12.07
CA ALA A 228 13.56 3.03 11.63
C ALA A 228 12.82 3.82 10.52
N ALA A 229 12.25 3.11 9.53
CA ALA A 229 11.47 3.74 8.47
C ALA A 229 10.19 4.41 9.00
N HIS A 230 9.47 3.76 9.92
CA HIS A 230 8.31 4.34 10.58
C HIS A 230 8.63 5.58 11.43
N ALA A 231 9.75 5.55 12.13
CA ALA A 231 10.19 6.67 12.96
C ALA A 231 10.71 7.86 12.13
N ARG A 232 10.99 7.67 10.82
CA ARG A 232 11.64 8.67 9.96
C ARG A 232 10.72 9.74 9.42
N ALA A 233 9.50 9.39 9.02
CA ALA A 233 8.56 10.28 8.32
C ALA A 233 7.12 9.76 8.47
N PRO A 234 6.08 10.58 8.19
CA PRO A 234 4.71 10.10 8.17
C PRO A 234 4.46 9.13 7.02
N TRP A 235 3.66 8.11 7.29
CA TRP A 235 3.24 7.11 6.31
C TRP A 235 1.82 7.38 5.81
N ILE A 236 1.60 7.16 4.53
CA ILE A 236 0.29 7.15 3.90
C ILE A 236 0.11 5.74 3.35
N VAL A 237 -0.76 4.96 3.97
CA VAL A 237 -0.87 3.53 3.75
C VAL A 237 -2.22 3.15 3.19
N VAL A 238 -2.28 2.10 2.41
CA VAL A 238 -3.50 1.40 2.00
C VAL A 238 -3.19 -0.09 2.03
N TRP A 239 -4.20 -0.93 2.21
CA TRP A 239 -4.04 -2.37 2.04
C TRP A 239 -4.11 -2.77 0.57
N ASP A 240 -3.54 -3.95 0.27
CA ASP A 240 -3.86 -4.72 -0.92
C ASP A 240 -4.61 -6.00 -0.47
N ASP A 241 -4.37 -7.14 -1.05
CA ASP A 241 -5.08 -8.37 -0.71
C ASP A 241 -4.50 -9.07 0.54
N HIS A 242 -3.19 -9.15 0.66
CA HIS A 242 -2.53 -9.92 1.73
C HIS A 242 -2.74 -9.37 3.14
N GLU A 243 -3.21 -8.16 3.31
CA GLU A 243 -3.71 -7.69 4.60
C GLU A 243 -4.98 -8.42 5.03
N THR A 244 -5.65 -9.10 4.09
CA THR A 244 -6.77 -10.02 4.34
C THR A 244 -6.42 -11.45 3.91
N ALA A 245 -6.39 -11.73 2.60
CA ALA A 245 -5.94 -12.98 1.99
C ALA A 245 -5.74 -12.79 0.48
N ASN A 246 -4.84 -13.59 -0.11
CA ASN A 246 -4.48 -13.54 -1.53
C ASN A 246 -5.68 -13.40 -2.45
N ASP A 247 -5.55 -12.50 -3.44
CA ASP A 247 -6.54 -12.23 -4.48
C ASP A 247 -7.94 -11.93 -3.92
N SER A 248 -8.02 -11.11 -2.86
CA SER A 248 -9.30 -10.76 -2.23
C SER A 248 -10.18 -9.86 -3.09
N TRP A 249 -11.51 -10.09 -2.98
CA TRP A 249 -12.56 -9.25 -3.56
C TRP A 249 -13.68 -9.02 -2.55
N ILE A 250 -14.73 -8.31 -2.93
CA ILE A 250 -15.83 -7.95 -2.00
C ILE A 250 -16.43 -9.16 -1.29
N GLY A 251 -16.57 -10.29 -1.97
CA GLY A 251 -17.25 -11.48 -1.49
C GLY A 251 -16.38 -12.66 -1.06
N GLY A 252 -15.05 -12.55 -1.14
CA GLY A 252 -14.14 -13.65 -0.83
C GLY A 252 -12.68 -13.33 -1.12
N ALA A 253 -11.86 -14.37 -1.15
CA ALA A 253 -10.47 -14.33 -1.58
C ALA A 253 -10.11 -15.67 -2.23
N GLU A 254 -9.08 -15.70 -3.07
CA GLU A 254 -8.56 -16.97 -3.61
C GLU A 254 -8.07 -17.84 -2.45
N ASN A 255 -7.30 -17.26 -1.54
CA ASN A 255 -6.80 -17.93 -0.35
C ASN A 255 -7.79 -17.82 0.83
N HIS A 256 -9.04 -18.25 0.59
CA HIS A 256 -10.06 -18.36 1.64
C HIS A 256 -10.98 -19.55 1.40
N THR A 257 -10.97 -20.49 2.34
CA THR A 257 -11.81 -21.70 2.29
C THR A 257 -12.90 -21.65 3.36
N PRO A 258 -14.14 -21.23 3.04
CA PRO A 258 -15.20 -21.04 4.04
C PRO A 258 -15.50 -22.26 4.91
N LYS A 259 -15.28 -23.46 4.38
CA LYS A 259 -15.53 -24.72 5.11
C LYS A 259 -14.60 -24.93 6.30
N THR A 260 -13.37 -24.45 6.24
CA THR A 260 -12.34 -24.62 7.27
C THR A 260 -12.02 -23.34 8.03
N GLU A 261 -12.22 -22.19 7.40
CA GLU A 261 -11.80 -20.86 7.90
C GLU A 261 -12.98 -19.99 8.32
N GLY A 262 -14.21 -20.46 8.07
CA GLY A 262 -15.42 -19.76 8.47
C GLY A 262 -15.88 -18.73 7.44
N ASP A 263 -16.72 -17.80 7.88
CA ASP A 263 -17.33 -16.80 7.01
C ASP A 263 -16.33 -15.70 6.61
N TRP A 264 -16.30 -15.37 5.32
CA TRP A 264 -15.42 -14.31 4.77
C TRP A 264 -15.60 -12.95 5.44
N ALA A 265 -16.85 -12.55 5.70
CA ALA A 265 -17.11 -11.25 6.33
C ALA A 265 -16.50 -11.18 7.73
N THR A 266 -16.47 -12.29 8.47
CA THR A 266 -15.83 -12.39 9.79
C THR A 266 -14.31 -12.26 9.68
N ARG A 267 -13.65 -12.98 8.73
CA ARG A 267 -12.21 -12.88 8.48
C ARG A 267 -11.84 -11.47 8.05
N LYS A 268 -12.55 -10.90 7.10
CA LYS A 268 -12.34 -9.52 6.62
C LYS A 268 -12.45 -8.49 7.75
N ALA A 269 -13.49 -8.60 8.59
CA ALA A 269 -13.67 -7.70 9.73
C ALA A 269 -12.53 -7.82 10.76
N ALA A 270 -12.02 -9.04 11.01
CA ALA A 270 -10.88 -9.29 11.89
C ALA A 270 -9.60 -8.65 11.34
N ALA A 271 -9.32 -8.84 10.06
CA ALA A 271 -8.18 -8.28 9.35
C ALA A 271 -8.19 -6.74 9.38
N LEU A 272 -9.32 -6.12 9.00
CA LEU A 272 -9.45 -4.66 9.00
C LEU A 272 -9.34 -4.08 10.41
N LYS A 273 -9.91 -4.75 11.43
CA LYS A 273 -9.76 -4.31 12.83
C LYS A 273 -8.29 -4.30 13.24
N ALA A 274 -7.54 -5.37 12.95
CA ALA A 274 -6.11 -5.43 13.25
C ALA A 274 -5.33 -4.36 12.46
N TYR A 275 -5.65 -4.16 11.19
CA TYR A 275 -5.02 -3.13 10.36
C TYR A 275 -5.20 -1.73 10.95
N TYR A 276 -6.45 -1.36 11.31
CA TYR A 276 -6.70 -0.07 11.96
C TYR A 276 -6.08 0.06 13.35
N GLU A 277 -5.87 -1.02 14.07
CA GLU A 277 -5.16 -1.00 15.34
C GLU A 277 -3.65 -0.79 15.16
N TRP A 278 -3.05 -1.44 14.15
CA TRP A 278 -1.60 -1.54 13.99
C TRP A 278 -0.97 -0.54 13.01
N MET A 279 -1.75 0.04 12.10
CA MET A 279 -1.26 1.00 11.13
C MET A 279 -1.54 2.45 11.55
N PRO A 280 -0.64 3.40 11.23
CA PRO A 280 -0.80 4.81 11.56
C PRO A 280 -1.79 5.50 10.60
N ILE A 281 -2.93 4.90 10.38
CA ILE A 281 -4.02 5.37 9.53
C ILE A 281 -5.14 5.95 10.40
N ARG A 282 -5.82 6.99 9.91
CA ARG A 282 -6.99 7.56 10.57
C ARG A 282 -8.16 6.57 10.51
N GLU A 283 -8.80 6.34 11.65
CA GLU A 283 -9.96 5.46 11.72
C GLU A 283 -11.16 6.06 10.96
N PRO A 284 -12.01 5.22 10.34
CA PRO A 284 -13.22 5.69 9.69
C PRO A 284 -14.12 6.47 10.65
N SER A 285 -14.82 7.46 10.13
CA SER A 285 -15.85 8.17 10.90
C SER A 285 -16.96 7.22 11.33
N ALA A 286 -17.63 7.52 12.43
CA ALA A 286 -18.77 6.73 12.88
C ALA A 286 -19.83 6.58 11.78
N GLY A 287 -20.17 5.35 11.44
CA GLY A 287 -21.14 5.02 10.38
C GLY A 287 -20.55 4.93 8.96
N ALA A 288 -19.25 5.20 8.76
CA ALA A 288 -18.58 4.92 7.51
C ALA A 288 -18.21 3.42 7.41
N LEU A 289 -18.13 2.92 6.18
CA LEU A 289 -17.68 1.55 5.92
C LEU A 289 -16.19 1.43 6.26
N PRO A 290 -15.78 0.44 7.06
CA PRO A 290 -14.36 0.24 7.38
C PRO A 290 -13.49 -0.01 6.14
N GLU A 291 -14.07 -0.61 5.11
CA GLU A 291 -13.41 -0.89 3.83
C GLU A 291 -13.15 0.37 3.00
N ALA A 292 -13.85 1.47 3.25
CA ALA A 292 -13.76 2.69 2.43
C ALA A 292 -12.51 3.53 2.79
N ALA A 293 -11.33 2.97 2.54
CA ALA A 293 -10.05 3.59 2.90
C ALA A 293 -9.54 4.62 1.88
N TRP A 294 -10.26 4.88 0.79
CA TRP A 294 -9.85 5.90 -0.18
C TRP A 294 -9.89 7.30 0.43
N ARG A 295 -8.84 8.06 0.20
CA ARG A 295 -8.67 9.41 0.76
C ARG A 295 -7.63 10.23 0.01
N GLY A 296 -7.73 11.57 0.11
CA GLY A 296 -6.85 12.51 -0.57
C GLY A 296 -5.93 13.27 0.37
N PHE A 297 -4.76 13.63 -0.15
CA PHE A 297 -3.74 14.40 0.55
C PHE A 297 -3.22 15.52 -0.35
N GLN A 298 -3.28 16.77 0.15
CA GLN A 298 -2.84 17.93 -0.60
C GLN A 298 -1.47 18.40 -0.14
N PHE A 299 -0.47 18.35 -1.01
CA PHE A 299 0.88 18.85 -0.77
C PHE A 299 1.07 20.21 -1.45
N GLY A 300 0.61 21.27 -0.81
CA GLY A 300 0.65 22.62 -1.35
C GLY A 300 -0.03 22.72 -2.72
N ASP A 301 0.61 23.39 -3.67
CA ASP A 301 0.18 23.54 -5.04
C ASP A 301 0.88 22.57 -6.02
N VAL A 302 1.69 21.64 -5.49
CA VAL A 302 2.46 20.69 -6.31
C VAL A 302 1.70 19.38 -6.55
N VAL A 303 1.12 18.77 -5.50
CA VAL A 303 0.54 17.42 -5.60
C VAL A 303 -0.79 17.32 -4.89
N THR A 304 -1.78 16.76 -5.57
CA THR A 304 -2.92 16.09 -4.96
C THR A 304 -2.69 14.58 -5.07
N LEU A 305 -2.40 13.92 -3.95
CA LEU A 305 -2.27 12.47 -3.84
C LEU A 305 -3.63 11.86 -3.51
N LEU A 306 -4.08 10.90 -4.30
CA LEU A 306 -5.37 10.22 -4.20
C LEU A 306 -5.11 8.73 -3.98
N MET A 307 -5.29 8.25 -2.74
CA MET A 307 -5.17 6.83 -2.41
C MET A 307 -6.49 6.15 -2.71
N THR A 308 -6.45 5.08 -3.50
CA THR A 308 -7.62 4.27 -3.85
C THR A 308 -7.70 2.99 -3.04
N GLU A 309 -8.87 2.39 -3.00
CA GLU A 309 -9.13 1.07 -2.45
C GLU A 309 -9.67 0.18 -3.58
N THR A 310 -8.99 -0.89 -3.91
CA THR A 310 -9.27 -1.71 -5.09
C THR A 310 -9.60 -3.17 -4.77
N ARG A 311 -9.85 -3.52 -3.50
CA ARG A 311 -10.07 -4.91 -3.07
C ARG A 311 -11.45 -5.16 -2.45
N LEU A 312 -11.80 -4.44 -1.40
CA LEU A 312 -12.81 -4.90 -0.44
C LEU A 312 -14.17 -4.22 -0.58
N THR A 313 -14.27 -3.08 -1.29
CA THR A 313 -15.52 -2.29 -1.35
C THR A 313 -16.44 -2.68 -2.50
N ALA A 314 -15.89 -3.01 -3.68
CA ALA A 314 -16.70 -3.21 -4.88
C ALA A 314 -16.10 -4.17 -5.91
N ARG A 315 -14.86 -4.63 -5.69
CA ARG A 315 -14.16 -5.47 -6.66
C ARG A 315 -14.96 -6.73 -6.98
N SER A 316 -15.23 -6.96 -8.26
CA SER A 316 -15.70 -8.24 -8.77
C SER A 316 -14.61 -9.29 -8.61
N GLN A 317 -14.97 -10.55 -8.40
CA GLN A 317 -13.99 -11.63 -8.44
C GLN A 317 -13.19 -11.58 -9.76
N GLN A 318 -11.89 -11.69 -9.69
CA GLN A 318 -11.02 -11.80 -10.86
C GLN A 318 -11.37 -13.04 -11.69
N LEU A 319 -11.14 -12.97 -12.98
CA LEU A 319 -11.23 -14.14 -13.85
C LEU A 319 -9.96 -14.99 -13.69
N ASP A 320 -10.12 -16.26 -13.97
CA ASP A 320 -9.03 -17.23 -13.98
C ASP A 320 -9.00 -18.00 -15.31
N TYR A 321 -7.82 -18.18 -15.90
CA TYR A 321 -7.69 -18.85 -17.19
C TYR A 321 -8.01 -20.34 -17.14
N GLU A 322 -7.88 -21.00 -16.00
CA GLU A 322 -8.20 -22.44 -15.87
C GLU A 322 -9.71 -22.66 -15.84
N THR A 323 -10.46 -21.74 -15.26
CA THR A 323 -11.92 -21.86 -15.07
C THR A 323 -12.73 -21.04 -16.07
N ASP A 324 -12.22 -19.90 -16.52
CA ASP A 324 -12.97 -18.90 -17.30
C ASP A 324 -12.63 -18.88 -18.79
N LEU A 325 -11.52 -19.51 -19.22
CA LEU A 325 -11.18 -19.68 -20.64
C LEU A 325 -11.72 -21.01 -21.16
N PRO A 326 -12.86 -21.01 -21.92
CA PRO A 326 -13.45 -22.24 -22.39
C PRO A 326 -12.51 -22.97 -23.36
N ILE A 327 -12.49 -24.30 -23.28
CA ILE A 327 -11.80 -25.15 -24.23
C ILE A 327 -12.85 -25.84 -25.10
N VAL A 328 -12.86 -25.57 -26.42
CA VAL A 328 -13.76 -26.15 -27.40
C VAL A 328 -12.91 -26.93 -28.42
N ASP A 329 -13.20 -28.21 -28.63
CA ASP A 329 -12.45 -29.10 -29.52
C ASP A 329 -10.93 -29.07 -29.26
N GLY A 330 -10.54 -29.02 -27.99
CA GLY A 330 -9.13 -28.99 -27.54
C GLY A 330 -8.40 -27.66 -27.77
N LYS A 331 -9.12 -26.59 -28.11
CA LYS A 331 -8.55 -25.24 -28.32
C LYS A 331 -9.22 -24.19 -27.43
N PRO A 332 -8.48 -23.17 -26.95
CA PRO A 332 -9.06 -22.06 -26.22
C PRO A 332 -10.07 -21.27 -27.08
N ASP A 333 -11.30 -21.08 -26.57
CA ASP A 333 -12.25 -20.13 -27.12
C ASP A 333 -11.98 -18.71 -26.56
N VAL A 334 -11.00 -18.07 -27.18
CA VAL A 334 -10.57 -16.72 -26.77
C VAL A 334 -11.68 -15.68 -26.99
N ALA A 335 -12.58 -15.88 -27.98
CA ALA A 335 -13.65 -14.94 -28.24
C ALA A 335 -14.69 -14.93 -27.10
N ALA A 336 -15.07 -16.11 -26.61
CA ALA A 336 -15.96 -16.25 -25.46
C ALA A 336 -15.30 -15.68 -24.19
N PHE A 337 -14.02 -15.93 -23.97
CA PHE A 337 -13.26 -15.34 -22.85
C PHE A 337 -13.24 -13.81 -22.93
N VAL A 338 -12.91 -13.23 -24.08
CA VAL A 338 -12.84 -11.77 -24.29
C VAL A 338 -14.18 -11.11 -24.02
N ALA A 339 -15.30 -11.74 -24.39
CA ALA A 339 -16.63 -11.21 -24.08
C ALA A 339 -16.86 -11.11 -22.57
N LYS A 340 -16.44 -12.13 -21.80
CA LYS A 340 -16.54 -12.15 -20.33
C LYS A 340 -15.57 -11.16 -19.69
N TRP A 341 -14.32 -11.12 -20.16
CA TRP A 341 -13.30 -10.22 -19.67
C TRP A 341 -13.67 -8.72 -19.84
N LYS A 342 -14.23 -8.37 -21.01
CA LYS A 342 -14.63 -6.99 -21.34
C LYS A 342 -16.04 -6.61 -20.85
N ASP A 343 -16.70 -7.45 -20.07
CA ASP A 343 -18.03 -7.14 -19.54
C ASP A 343 -17.98 -5.84 -18.71
N PRO A 344 -18.73 -4.80 -19.09
CA PRO A 344 -18.71 -3.49 -18.43
C PRO A 344 -19.29 -3.51 -17.00
N SER A 345 -19.93 -4.60 -16.60
CA SER A 345 -20.42 -4.78 -15.22
C SER A 345 -19.33 -5.17 -14.23
N ARG A 346 -18.18 -5.69 -14.72
CA ARG A 346 -17.04 -6.01 -13.89
C ARG A 346 -16.40 -4.74 -13.33
N ARG A 347 -16.14 -4.74 -12.04
CA ARG A 347 -15.67 -3.58 -11.29
C ARG A 347 -14.39 -3.89 -10.52
N MET A 348 -13.48 -2.94 -10.47
CA MET A 348 -12.39 -2.84 -9.51
C MET A 348 -12.71 -1.82 -8.42
N MET A 349 -13.31 -0.69 -8.79
CA MET A 349 -13.79 0.34 -7.88
C MET A 349 -15.31 0.48 -7.95
N GLY A 350 -15.92 0.89 -6.83
CA GLY A 350 -17.34 1.19 -6.78
C GLY A 350 -17.65 2.61 -7.26
N GLN A 351 -18.93 2.83 -7.65
CA GLN A 351 -19.41 4.12 -8.16
C GLN A 351 -19.20 5.29 -7.17
N ASP A 352 -19.23 5.03 -5.86
CA ASP A 352 -19.00 6.06 -4.85
C ASP A 352 -17.56 6.53 -4.88
N GLN A 353 -16.60 5.62 -5.01
CA GLN A 353 -15.20 5.93 -5.14
C GLN A 353 -14.90 6.61 -6.49
N GLU A 354 -15.52 6.16 -7.59
CA GLU A 354 -15.42 6.81 -8.90
C GLU A 354 -15.88 8.28 -8.83
N ARG A 355 -17.05 8.54 -8.21
CA ARG A 355 -17.55 9.91 -8.01
C ARG A 355 -16.64 10.76 -7.16
N TRP A 356 -16.12 10.18 -6.07
CA TRP A 356 -15.14 10.84 -5.23
C TRP A 356 -13.87 11.18 -6.02
N LEU A 357 -13.31 10.23 -6.77
CA LEU A 357 -12.12 10.42 -7.59
C LEU A 357 -12.32 11.54 -8.61
N ALA A 358 -13.44 11.53 -9.35
CA ALA A 358 -13.76 12.56 -10.32
C ALA A 358 -13.87 13.96 -9.67
N GLY A 359 -14.50 14.05 -8.50
CA GLY A 359 -14.61 15.28 -7.72
C GLY A 359 -13.24 15.80 -7.26
N GLN A 360 -12.38 14.92 -6.75
CA GLN A 360 -11.04 15.29 -6.26
C GLN A 360 -10.13 15.74 -7.41
N VAL A 361 -10.10 14.97 -8.51
CA VAL A 361 -9.31 15.31 -9.70
C VAL A 361 -9.75 16.66 -10.28
N GLY A 362 -11.07 16.87 -10.46
CA GLY A 362 -11.61 18.12 -10.96
C GLY A 362 -11.29 19.31 -10.04
N ALA A 363 -11.41 19.14 -8.72
CA ALA A 363 -11.06 20.18 -7.74
C ALA A 363 -9.57 20.51 -7.77
N SER A 364 -8.70 19.49 -7.87
CA SER A 364 -7.25 19.63 -7.96
C SER A 364 -6.81 20.43 -9.18
N VAL A 365 -7.33 20.08 -10.36
CA VAL A 365 -7.03 20.80 -11.60
C VAL A 365 -7.54 22.23 -11.55
N LYS A 366 -8.77 22.44 -11.06
CA LYS A 366 -9.34 23.79 -10.88
C LYS A 366 -8.54 24.67 -9.93
N ALA A 367 -7.94 24.07 -8.90
CA ALA A 367 -7.05 24.77 -7.96
C ALA A 367 -5.66 25.08 -8.55
N GLY A 368 -5.34 24.58 -9.75
CA GLY A 368 -4.04 24.78 -10.39
C GLY A 368 -2.95 23.88 -9.84
N THR A 369 -3.27 22.80 -9.11
CA THR A 369 -2.29 21.84 -8.60
C THR A 369 -1.55 21.18 -9.75
N ALA A 370 -0.22 21.13 -9.66
CA ALA A 370 0.63 20.71 -10.78
C ALA A 370 0.42 19.24 -11.18
N TRP A 371 0.24 18.33 -10.22
CA TRP A 371 0.12 16.88 -10.45
C TRP A 371 -1.05 16.25 -9.68
N GLN A 372 -1.70 15.27 -10.29
CA GLN A 372 -2.66 14.38 -9.67
C GLN A 372 -2.02 12.99 -9.59
N VAL A 373 -1.59 12.58 -8.39
CA VAL A 373 -0.93 11.28 -8.17
C VAL A 373 -1.96 10.29 -7.64
N LEU A 374 -2.14 9.17 -8.33
CA LEU A 374 -3.00 8.07 -7.92
C LEU A 374 -2.15 7.03 -7.19
N GLY A 375 -2.35 6.87 -5.89
CA GLY A 375 -1.78 5.78 -5.09
C GLY A 375 -2.72 4.57 -5.18
N ASN A 376 -2.31 3.60 -5.95
CA ASN A 376 -3.08 2.42 -6.32
C ASN A 376 -2.28 1.16 -5.97
N GLN A 377 -2.94 0.01 -5.80
CA GLN A 377 -2.31 -1.22 -5.35
C GLN A 377 -1.66 -1.97 -6.49
N VAL A 378 -2.38 -2.19 -7.59
CA VAL A 378 -2.04 -3.13 -8.67
C VAL A 378 -1.68 -2.39 -9.98
N VAL A 379 -0.90 -3.01 -10.85
CA VAL A 379 -0.47 -2.43 -12.14
C VAL A 379 -1.67 -2.07 -13.02
N MET A 380 -1.65 -0.84 -13.58
CA MET A 380 -2.72 -0.32 -14.43
C MET A 380 -2.44 -0.47 -15.93
N ALA A 381 -1.19 -0.56 -16.33
CA ALA A 381 -0.79 -0.75 -17.73
C ALA A 381 -1.37 -2.03 -18.33
N ARG A 382 -1.58 -2.01 -19.66
CA ARG A 382 -1.86 -3.21 -20.44
C ARG A 382 -0.61 -4.05 -20.59
N VAL A 383 -0.66 -5.28 -20.06
CA VAL A 383 0.48 -6.18 -20.04
C VAL A 383 0.07 -7.56 -20.53
N ALA A 384 0.23 -7.81 -21.82
CA ALA A 384 0.09 -9.16 -22.39
C ALA A 384 1.33 -10.01 -22.12
N THR A 385 1.13 -11.30 -21.98
CA THR A 385 2.19 -12.27 -21.68
C THR A 385 3.24 -12.32 -22.79
N PRO A 386 4.53 -12.11 -22.49
CA PRO A 386 5.58 -12.24 -23.50
C PRO A 386 5.90 -13.71 -23.81
N ASN A 387 6.38 -13.98 -25.03
CA ASN A 387 6.86 -15.29 -25.41
C ASN A 387 8.36 -15.43 -25.10
N LEU A 388 8.70 -15.92 -23.91
CA LEU A 388 10.09 -16.10 -23.50
C LEU A 388 10.85 -17.10 -24.37
N GLN A 389 10.20 -18.15 -24.88
CA GLN A 389 10.82 -19.11 -25.79
C GLN A 389 11.30 -18.42 -27.07
N LYS A 390 10.46 -17.56 -27.65
CA LYS A 390 10.83 -16.77 -28.85
C LYS A 390 11.93 -15.75 -28.54
N THR A 391 11.87 -15.11 -27.36
CA THR A 391 12.87 -14.09 -26.97
C THR A 391 14.24 -14.70 -26.70
N MET A 392 14.32 -15.88 -26.08
CA MET A 392 15.57 -16.55 -25.70
C MET A 392 16.13 -17.48 -26.77
N GLY A 393 15.27 -17.99 -27.67
CA GLY A 393 15.53 -19.13 -28.54
C GLY A 393 15.31 -20.47 -27.84
N GLU A 394 14.95 -21.52 -28.61
CA GLU A 394 14.51 -22.83 -28.08
C GLU A 394 15.55 -23.51 -27.18
N GLU A 395 16.82 -23.48 -27.55
CA GLU A 395 17.90 -24.14 -26.80
C GLU A 395 18.08 -23.54 -25.40
N LYS A 396 18.24 -22.21 -25.30
CA LYS A 396 18.43 -21.50 -24.03
C LYS A 396 17.19 -21.61 -23.15
N PHE A 397 16.00 -21.48 -23.75
CA PHE A 397 14.74 -21.62 -23.05
C PHE A 397 14.57 -23.06 -22.51
N GLY A 398 14.82 -24.09 -23.32
CA GLY A 398 14.76 -25.48 -22.88
C GLY A 398 15.71 -25.79 -21.74
N ALA A 399 16.96 -25.28 -21.82
CA ALA A 399 17.95 -25.44 -20.75
C ALA A 399 17.54 -24.72 -19.43
N LEU A 400 16.86 -23.59 -19.51
CA LEU A 400 16.31 -22.90 -18.34
C LEU A 400 15.15 -23.68 -17.73
N VAL A 401 14.16 -24.04 -18.55
CA VAL A 401 12.95 -24.75 -18.11
C VAL A 401 13.28 -26.11 -17.48
N ALA A 402 14.29 -26.82 -17.99
CA ALA A 402 14.73 -28.11 -17.42
C ALA A 402 15.20 -27.99 -15.94
N LYS A 403 15.64 -26.82 -15.50
CA LYS A 403 16.09 -26.58 -14.12
C LYS A 403 14.95 -26.20 -13.17
N LEU A 404 13.76 -25.90 -13.71
CA LEU A 404 12.63 -25.47 -12.89
C LEU A 404 11.93 -26.65 -12.23
N PRO A 405 11.34 -26.47 -11.04
CA PRO A 405 10.44 -27.47 -10.45
C PRO A 405 9.18 -27.64 -11.31
N ASP A 406 8.51 -28.78 -11.17
CA ASP A 406 7.37 -29.18 -12.02
C ASP A 406 6.25 -28.14 -12.09
N TYR A 407 5.89 -27.53 -10.97
CA TYR A 407 4.86 -26.49 -10.92
C TYR A 407 5.25 -25.26 -11.75
N ALA A 408 6.51 -24.85 -11.68
CA ALA A 408 7.02 -23.70 -12.44
C ALA A 408 7.12 -24.03 -13.95
N ARG A 409 7.50 -25.27 -14.32
CA ARG A 409 7.48 -25.73 -15.72
C ARG A 409 6.09 -25.63 -16.33
N LYS A 410 5.06 -26.07 -15.60
CA LYS A 410 3.66 -25.99 -16.07
C LYS A 410 3.24 -24.53 -16.30
N ARG A 411 3.52 -23.64 -15.34
CA ARG A 411 3.21 -22.19 -15.47
C ARG A 411 3.92 -21.54 -16.66
N VAL A 412 5.20 -21.86 -16.86
CA VAL A 412 5.98 -21.34 -18.00
C VAL A 412 5.43 -21.87 -19.33
N ALA A 413 5.09 -23.15 -19.43
CA ALA A 413 4.47 -23.72 -20.64
C ALA A 413 3.11 -23.05 -20.94
N GLN A 414 2.28 -22.84 -19.92
CA GLN A 414 1.01 -22.13 -20.04
C GLN A 414 1.24 -20.67 -20.50
N SER A 415 2.19 -19.95 -19.89
CA SER A 415 2.58 -18.59 -20.28
C SER A 415 2.98 -18.53 -21.76
N VAL A 416 3.81 -19.46 -22.24
CA VAL A 416 4.18 -19.54 -23.67
C VAL A 416 2.97 -19.77 -24.57
N ALA A 417 2.07 -20.68 -24.19
CA ALA A 417 0.84 -20.91 -24.95
C ALA A 417 -0.06 -19.68 -24.99
N MET A 418 -0.23 -18.99 -23.85
CA MET A 418 -1.05 -17.77 -23.73
C MET A 418 -0.44 -16.59 -24.49
N SER A 419 0.88 -16.54 -24.67
CA SER A 419 1.57 -15.48 -25.42
C SER A 419 1.15 -15.37 -26.90
N ALA A 420 0.46 -16.39 -27.44
CA ALA A 420 -0.13 -16.35 -28.78
C ALA A 420 -1.35 -15.42 -28.88
N TYR A 421 -1.93 -15.03 -27.76
CA TYR A 421 -3.16 -14.27 -27.69
C TYR A 421 -2.91 -12.86 -27.13
N GLU A 422 -3.77 -11.90 -27.50
CA GLU A 422 -3.75 -10.53 -26.98
C GLU A 422 -4.65 -10.44 -25.73
N ILE A 423 -4.27 -11.18 -24.67
CA ILE A 423 -4.98 -11.24 -23.40
C ILE A 423 -4.04 -10.89 -22.25
N PRO A 424 -4.54 -10.42 -21.11
CA PRO A 424 -3.72 -10.01 -19.96
C PRO A 424 -2.76 -11.08 -19.45
N SER A 425 -1.61 -10.69 -18.97
CA SER A 425 -0.71 -11.59 -18.23
C SER A 425 -1.18 -11.84 -16.79
N ASN A 426 -1.88 -10.86 -16.22
CA ASN A 426 -2.42 -10.89 -14.85
C ASN A 426 -3.86 -10.37 -14.85
N LEU A 427 -4.81 -11.24 -14.49
CA LEU A 427 -6.24 -10.90 -14.42
C LEU A 427 -6.65 -10.28 -13.08
N ASP A 428 -5.77 -10.32 -12.10
CA ASP A 428 -5.94 -9.65 -10.82
C ASP A 428 -5.57 -8.16 -10.88
N ALA A 429 -4.70 -7.74 -11.79
CA ALA A 429 -4.38 -6.34 -12.08
C ALA A 429 -5.53 -5.60 -12.81
N TRP A 430 -5.39 -4.28 -13.04
CA TRP A 430 -6.38 -3.49 -13.79
C TRP A 430 -6.66 -4.02 -15.19
N ASP A 431 -5.73 -4.80 -15.74
CA ASP A 431 -5.90 -5.41 -17.04
C ASP A 431 -7.01 -6.49 -17.05
N GLY A 432 -7.35 -7.04 -15.88
CA GLY A 432 -8.54 -7.89 -15.69
C GLY A 432 -9.88 -7.11 -15.66
N TYR A 433 -9.85 -5.77 -15.63
CA TYR A 433 -11.02 -4.89 -15.51
C TYR A 433 -10.97 -3.72 -16.51
N PRO A 434 -10.86 -3.99 -17.83
CA PRO A 434 -10.57 -2.96 -18.83
C PRO A 434 -11.63 -1.86 -18.89
N ALA A 435 -12.91 -2.20 -18.72
CA ALA A 435 -13.98 -1.20 -18.72
C ALA A 435 -13.88 -0.24 -17.52
N ASP A 436 -13.48 -0.72 -16.36
CA ASP A 436 -13.31 0.09 -15.16
C ASP A 436 -12.06 0.97 -15.24
N ARG A 437 -10.95 0.43 -15.77
CA ARG A 437 -9.76 1.19 -16.11
C ARG A 437 -10.08 2.37 -17.04
N GLN A 438 -10.86 2.14 -18.10
CA GLN A 438 -11.24 3.20 -19.03
C GLN A 438 -12.05 4.31 -18.33
N ARG A 439 -12.93 3.99 -17.35
CA ARG A 439 -13.64 5.02 -16.57
C ARG A 439 -12.68 5.93 -15.80
N VAL A 440 -11.61 5.38 -15.23
CA VAL A 440 -10.57 6.19 -14.58
C VAL A 440 -9.84 7.08 -15.59
N TYR A 441 -9.53 6.55 -16.77
CA TYR A 441 -8.91 7.34 -17.84
C TYR A 441 -9.82 8.46 -18.35
N ASP A 442 -11.13 8.21 -18.42
CA ASP A 442 -12.12 9.22 -18.78
C ASP A 442 -12.20 10.35 -17.75
N ILE A 443 -12.12 10.03 -16.45
CA ILE A 443 -12.03 11.02 -15.36
C ILE A 443 -10.83 11.94 -15.56
N PHE A 444 -9.63 11.36 -15.78
CA PHE A 444 -8.41 12.14 -16.00
C PHE A 444 -8.49 13.01 -17.24
N THR A 445 -9.01 12.44 -18.33
CA THR A 445 -9.12 13.12 -19.61
C THR A 445 -10.14 14.27 -19.56
N ALA A 446 -11.31 14.05 -18.97
CA ALA A 446 -12.36 15.06 -18.85
C ALA A 446 -11.91 16.26 -18.00
N ALA A 447 -11.13 16.01 -16.96
CA ALA A 447 -10.58 17.04 -16.10
C ALA A 447 -9.33 17.74 -16.68
N GLN A 448 -8.75 17.25 -17.78
CA GLN A 448 -7.44 17.68 -18.28
C GLN A 448 -6.34 17.55 -17.21
N ALA A 449 -6.40 16.49 -16.43
CA ALA A 449 -5.46 16.20 -15.35
C ALA A 449 -4.05 15.89 -15.88
N ARG A 450 -3.07 15.91 -15.00
CA ARG A 450 -1.68 15.48 -15.23
C ARG A 450 -1.34 14.29 -14.35
N PRO A 451 -1.85 13.10 -14.70
CA PRO A 451 -1.83 11.98 -13.77
C PRO A 451 -0.49 11.26 -13.77
N ILE A 452 -0.06 10.87 -12.56
CA ILE A 452 0.97 9.87 -12.32
C ILE A 452 0.33 8.77 -11.50
N VAL A 453 0.40 7.53 -11.97
CA VAL A 453 -0.11 6.34 -11.27
C VAL A 453 1.05 5.66 -10.55
N LEU A 454 0.82 5.22 -9.33
CA LEU A 454 1.74 4.39 -8.54
C LEU A 454 1.10 3.03 -8.33
N ALA A 455 1.89 1.96 -8.46
CA ALA A 455 1.43 0.58 -8.31
C ALA A 455 2.41 -0.25 -7.48
N GLY A 456 1.94 -1.34 -6.88
CA GLY A 456 2.68 -2.36 -6.14
C GLY A 456 2.40 -3.76 -6.68
N ASP A 457 2.11 -4.73 -5.80
CA ASP A 457 1.61 -6.09 -6.06
C ASP A 457 2.56 -6.99 -6.90
N SER A 458 2.97 -6.54 -8.04
CA SER A 458 3.65 -7.35 -9.06
C SER A 458 5.08 -7.79 -8.73
N HIS A 459 5.66 -7.29 -7.63
CA HIS A 459 7.03 -7.57 -7.14
C HIS A 459 8.15 -7.22 -8.14
N MET A 460 7.85 -6.34 -9.10
CA MET A 460 8.76 -5.90 -10.16
C MET A 460 8.77 -4.38 -10.23
N PHE A 461 9.89 -3.80 -10.68
CA PHE A 461 9.87 -2.41 -11.09
C PHE A 461 9.22 -2.24 -12.45
N TRP A 462 8.38 -1.22 -12.58
CA TRP A 462 7.77 -0.80 -13.83
C TRP A 462 7.92 0.70 -14.06
N ALA A 463 8.11 1.06 -15.31
CA ALA A 463 7.88 2.41 -15.82
C ALA A 463 7.02 2.29 -17.08
N ASN A 464 5.79 2.76 -17.03
CA ASN A 464 4.78 2.52 -18.06
C ASN A 464 4.19 3.85 -18.57
N GLU A 465 3.76 3.86 -19.81
CA GLU A 465 2.95 4.92 -20.42
C GLU A 465 1.53 4.38 -20.65
N LEU A 466 0.57 4.93 -19.93
CA LEU A 466 -0.82 4.47 -19.97
C LEU A 466 -1.58 5.15 -21.12
N TRP A 467 -2.22 4.35 -21.97
CA TRP A 467 -2.96 4.83 -23.13
C TRP A 467 -4.45 4.47 -23.00
N ASN A 468 -5.33 5.31 -23.56
CA ASN A 468 -6.74 5.01 -23.64
C ASN A 468 -6.99 3.70 -24.44
N ASP A 469 -8.22 3.18 -24.42
CA ASP A 469 -8.54 1.93 -25.12
C ASP A 469 -8.38 2.03 -26.65
N GLY A 470 -8.50 3.22 -27.21
CA GLY A 470 -8.18 3.48 -28.62
C GLY A 470 -6.69 3.39 -28.95
N GLY A 471 -5.83 3.47 -27.94
CA GLY A 471 -4.37 3.42 -28.08
C GLY A 471 -3.75 4.63 -28.81
N ASP A 472 -4.52 5.71 -28.96
CA ASP A 472 -4.14 6.92 -29.68
C ASP A 472 -3.79 8.09 -28.74
N LYS A 473 -4.24 8.06 -27.48
CA LYS A 473 -3.98 9.11 -26.49
C LYS A 473 -3.30 8.55 -25.25
N ARG A 474 -2.09 9.09 -24.91
CA ARG A 474 -1.47 8.86 -23.60
C ARG A 474 -2.28 9.60 -22.54
N VAL A 475 -2.72 8.88 -21.52
CA VAL A 475 -3.55 9.40 -20.43
C VAL A 475 -2.73 9.72 -19.21
N ALA A 476 -1.77 8.85 -18.86
CA ALA A 476 -0.94 8.96 -17.67
C ALA A 476 0.42 8.29 -17.88
N VAL A 477 1.29 8.40 -16.90
CA VAL A 477 2.44 7.51 -16.70
C VAL A 477 2.27 6.74 -15.40
N GLU A 478 2.91 5.56 -15.32
CA GLU A 478 2.87 4.72 -14.14
C GLU A 478 4.27 4.33 -13.69
N PHE A 479 4.48 4.39 -12.36
CA PHE A 479 5.66 3.82 -11.71
C PHE A 479 5.19 2.68 -10.80
N GLY A 480 5.59 1.45 -11.15
CA GLY A 480 5.42 0.28 -10.29
C GLY A 480 6.59 0.14 -9.34
N ALA A 481 6.30 0.18 -8.04
CA ALA A 481 7.28 -0.15 -7.01
C ALA A 481 7.47 -1.67 -6.99
N THR A 482 8.75 -2.09 -6.97
CA THR A 482 9.05 -3.49 -6.67
C THR A 482 8.78 -3.81 -5.21
N SER A 483 8.89 -5.09 -4.86
CA SER A 483 8.73 -5.52 -3.46
C SER A 483 9.90 -5.09 -2.57
N ILE A 484 9.60 -4.91 -1.29
CA ILE A 484 10.62 -4.81 -0.24
C ILE A 484 11.38 -6.15 -0.13
N THR A 485 10.63 -7.27 -0.11
CA THR A 485 11.24 -8.61 0.02
C THR A 485 10.53 -9.70 -0.75
N SER A 486 9.27 -9.56 -1.17
CA SER A 486 8.51 -10.62 -1.82
C SER A 486 9.14 -11.05 -3.13
N PRO A 487 9.18 -12.36 -3.47
CA PRO A 487 9.81 -12.86 -4.69
C PRO A 487 9.02 -12.45 -5.94
N GLY A 488 9.73 -11.98 -6.96
CA GLY A 488 9.18 -11.64 -8.27
C GLY A 488 9.42 -12.74 -9.32
N TYR A 489 8.96 -12.52 -10.53
CA TYR A 489 9.12 -13.48 -11.63
C TYR A 489 10.59 -13.82 -11.94
N GLY A 490 11.50 -12.85 -11.79
CA GLY A 490 12.93 -13.07 -12.01
C GLY A 490 13.59 -13.95 -10.95
N ASP A 491 13.03 -14.02 -9.74
CA ASP A 491 13.51 -14.92 -8.69
C ASP A 491 13.18 -16.38 -9.00
N LEU A 492 12.09 -16.63 -9.74
CA LEU A 492 11.71 -17.98 -10.22
C LEU A 492 12.55 -18.42 -11.43
N MET A 493 13.00 -17.48 -12.25
CA MET A 493 13.76 -17.75 -13.48
C MET A 493 15.01 -16.86 -13.56
N PRO A 494 16.02 -17.09 -12.69
CA PRO A 494 17.22 -16.25 -12.66
C PRO A 494 17.93 -16.21 -14.03
N GLY A 495 18.25 -14.99 -14.49
CA GLY A 495 18.93 -14.78 -15.78
C GLY A 495 18.02 -14.82 -17.01
N ALA A 496 16.73 -15.06 -16.87
CA ALA A 496 15.78 -14.90 -17.98
C ALA A 496 15.56 -13.42 -18.30
N PRO A 497 15.51 -13.02 -19.58
CA PRO A 497 15.30 -11.62 -19.99
C PRO A 497 13.83 -11.21 -19.91
N ILE A 498 13.21 -11.40 -18.73
CA ILE A 498 11.77 -11.21 -18.50
C ILE A 498 11.39 -9.74 -18.71
N GLY A 499 12.17 -8.81 -18.16
CA GLY A 499 11.91 -7.37 -18.27
C GLY A 499 11.94 -6.91 -19.72
N GLU A 500 12.98 -7.30 -20.47
CA GLU A 500 13.13 -7.01 -21.88
C GLU A 500 12.00 -7.62 -22.72
N ALA A 501 11.59 -8.84 -22.38
CA ALA A 501 10.49 -9.52 -23.06
C ALA A 501 9.15 -8.79 -22.87
N PHE A 502 8.88 -8.26 -21.67
CA PHE A 502 7.72 -7.40 -21.42
C PHE A 502 7.78 -6.10 -22.23
N VAL A 503 8.93 -5.41 -22.26
CA VAL A 503 9.14 -4.19 -23.04
C VAL A 503 8.93 -4.44 -24.54
N GLN A 504 9.47 -5.53 -25.07
CA GLN A 504 9.32 -5.88 -26.49
C GLN A 504 7.88 -6.22 -26.88
N ARG A 505 7.14 -6.85 -25.97
CA ARG A 505 5.76 -7.31 -26.22
C ARG A 505 4.74 -6.20 -26.08
N ASN A 506 4.93 -5.26 -25.15
CA ASN A 506 3.89 -4.36 -24.68
C ASN A 506 4.24 -2.89 -24.95
N LYS A 507 3.42 -2.22 -25.76
CA LYS A 507 3.59 -0.80 -26.11
C LYS A 507 3.66 0.13 -24.88
N GLU A 508 2.91 -0.20 -23.84
CA GLU A 508 2.81 0.62 -22.62
C GLU A 508 4.03 0.47 -21.71
N VAL A 509 4.75 -0.65 -21.79
CA VAL A 509 5.90 -0.93 -20.91
C VAL A 509 7.17 -0.32 -21.48
N ARG A 510 7.72 0.67 -20.79
CA ARG A 510 8.98 1.33 -21.17
C ARG A 510 10.19 0.70 -20.48
N TYR A 511 10.00 0.20 -19.28
CA TYR A 511 11.00 -0.52 -18.50
C TYR A 511 10.34 -1.45 -17.50
N SER A 512 10.96 -2.61 -17.27
CA SER A 512 10.64 -3.51 -16.16
C SER A 512 11.90 -4.22 -15.68
N HIS A 513 12.01 -4.40 -14.35
CA HIS A 513 13.07 -5.21 -13.74
C HIS A 513 12.43 -6.28 -12.85
N PRO A 514 12.63 -7.59 -13.19
CA PRO A 514 11.80 -8.68 -12.66
C PRO A 514 12.22 -9.22 -11.28
N SER A 515 13.35 -8.81 -10.71
CA SER A 515 13.89 -9.43 -9.48
C SER A 515 14.50 -8.46 -8.48
N ALA A 516 14.85 -7.21 -8.88
CA ALA A 516 15.42 -6.24 -7.95
C ALA A 516 14.42 -5.91 -6.83
N LYS A 517 14.93 -5.75 -5.60
CA LYS A 517 14.16 -5.33 -4.42
C LYS A 517 14.49 -3.88 -4.09
N GLY A 518 13.51 -3.14 -3.60
CA GLY A 518 13.72 -1.71 -3.34
C GLY A 518 12.43 -0.89 -3.23
N PHE A 519 12.48 0.35 -3.74
CA PHE A 519 11.37 1.29 -3.70
C PHE A 519 11.48 2.31 -4.84
N VAL A 520 10.40 3.02 -5.14
CA VAL A 520 10.44 4.18 -6.05
C VAL A 520 10.61 5.45 -5.22
N LEU A 521 11.60 6.28 -5.55
CA LEU A 521 11.72 7.63 -5.00
C LEU A 521 11.16 8.63 -6.01
N LEU A 522 9.98 9.17 -5.72
CA LEU A 522 9.28 10.10 -6.58
C LEU A 522 9.49 11.54 -6.10
N THR A 523 10.14 12.36 -6.94
CA THR A 523 10.31 13.80 -6.69
C THR A 523 9.44 14.58 -7.65
N LEU A 524 8.56 15.44 -7.13
CA LEU A 524 7.61 16.22 -7.91
C LEU A 524 7.88 17.71 -7.73
N GLU A 525 8.07 18.39 -8.86
CA GLU A 525 8.19 19.84 -9.00
C GLU A 525 7.06 20.32 -9.93
N HIS A 526 6.77 21.63 -10.01
CA HIS A 526 5.69 22.12 -10.87
C HIS A 526 5.84 21.73 -12.36
N GLY A 527 7.06 21.76 -12.88
CA GLY A 527 7.34 21.54 -14.30
C GLY A 527 7.84 20.14 -14.65
N LYS A 528 8.13 19.30 -13.69
CA LYS A 528 8.59 17.93 -13.91
C LYS A 528 8.35 17.04 -12.71
N ALA A 529 8.22 15.74 -12.95
CA ALA A 529 8.32 14.71 -11.94
C ALA A 529 9.44 13.74 -12.30
N THR A 530 10.17 13.26 -11.30
CA THR A 530 11.28 12.31 -11.47
C THR A 530 11.00 11.07 -10.64
N GLY A 531 10.98 9.91 -11.27
CA GLY A 531 10.89 8.60 -10.62
C GLY A 531 12.26 7.89 -10.67
N ASP A 532 12.88 7.71 -9.51
CA ASP A 532 14.09 6.91 -9.34
C ASP A 532 13.71 5.50 -8.88
N LEU A 533 14.10 4.49 -9.63
CA LEU A 533 13.94 3.09 -9.27
C LEU A 533 15.14 2.67 -8.42
N VAL A 534 15.00 2.75 -7.10
CA VAL A 534 16.08 2.54 -6.13
C VAL A 534 16.08 1.08 -5.68
N ALA A 535 17.19 0.38 -5.95
CA ALA A 535 17.37 -1.01 -5.55
C ALA A 535 18.35 -1.15 -4.38
N VAL A 536 18.15 -2.19 -3.58
CA VAL A 536 19.13 -2.72 -2.61
C VAL A 536 19.86 -3.92 -3.21
N SER A 537 21.13 -4.06 -2.93
CA SER A 537 21.99 -5.11 -3.51
C SER A 537 21.61 -6.52 -3.07
N THR A 538 21.01 -6.67 -1.90
CA THR A 538 20.59 -7.96 -1.32
C THR A 538 19.50 -7.76 -0.27
N ILE A 539 18.71 -8.80 -0.04
CA ILE A 539 17.80 -8.93 1.11
C ILE A 539 18.18 -10.14 1.99
N LEU A 540 19.22 -10.88 1.63
CA LEU A 540 19.60 -12.12 2.33
C LEU A 540 20.52 -11.88 3.53
N GLU A 541 21.07 -10.68 3.65
CA GLU A 541 21.90 -10.25 4.78
C GLU A 541 21.63 -8.77 5.12
N PRO A 542 21.89 -8.33 6.37
CA PRO A 542 21.59 -6.95 6.80
C PRO A 542 22.50 -5.88 6.16
N LYS A 543 23.66 -6.28 5.64
CA LYS A 543 24.60 -5.37 4.97
C LYS A 543 24.23 -5.28 3.49
N TYR A 544 23.99 -4.09 3.00
CA TYR A 544 23.57 -3.83 1.62
C TYR A 544 24.12 -2.50 1.11
N GLU A 545 24.03 -2.31 -0.19
CA GLU A 545 24.26 -1.05 -0.90
C GLU A 545 22.99 -0.66 -1.64
N THR A 546 22.85 0.63 -1.92
CA THR A 546 21.74 1.15 -2.74
C THR A 546 22.25 1.65 -4.08
N SER A 547 21.45 1.45 -5.13
CA SER A 547 21.72 2.00 -6.46
C SER A 547 20.42 2.46 -7.11
N VAL A 548 20.51 3.48 -7.97
CA VAL A 548 19.41 3.85 -8.86
C VAL A 548 19.56 3.05 -10.14
N LEU A 549 18.69 2.05 -10.36
CA LEU A 549 18.73 1.20 -11.55
C LEU A 549 18.36 1.98 -12.81
N LYS A 550 17.33 2.81 -12.71
CA LYS A 550 16.82 3.68 -13.75
C LYS A 550 16.22 4.94 -13.15
N ARG A 551 16.34 6.03 -13.88
CA ARG A 551 15.64 7.29 -13.62
C ARG A 551 14.76 7.62 -14.81
N PHE A 552 13.53 8.03 -14.53
CA PHE A 552 12.62 8.54 -15.54
C PHE A 552 12.13 9.93 -15.16
N VAL A 553 12.00 10.77 -16.17
CA VAL A 553 11.45 12.13 -16.03
C VAL A 553 10.19 12.23 -16.88
N VAL A 554 9.16 12.82 -16.32
CA VAL A 554 7.92 13.18 -17.01
C VAL A 554 7.64 14.67 -16.83
N THR A 555 7.13 15.30 -17.89
CA THR A 555 6.74 16.71 -17.88
C THR A 555 5.26 16.86 -18.22
N PRO A 556 4.59 17.93 -17.74
CA PRO A 556 3.22 18.22 -18.12
C PRO A 556 3.10 18.44 -19.63
N ALA A 557 2.05 17.89 -20.25
CA ALA A 557 1.71 18.20 -21.64
C ALA A 557 0.89 19.50 -21.74
N ALA A 558 0.96 20.17 -22.88
CA ALA A 558 0.15 21.34 -23.16
C ALA A 558 -1.34 20.97 -23.23
N GLY A 559 -2.20 21.71 -22.53
CA GLY A 559 -3.65 21.45 -22.53
C GLY A 559 -4.10 20.27 -21.66
N GLY A 560 -3.23 19.78 -20.77
CA GLY A 560 -3.50 18.64 -19.87
C GLY A 560 -2.88 17.34 -20.36
N GLY A 561 -2.81 16.34 -19.45
CA GLY A 561 -2.06 15.10 -19.66
C GLY A 561 -0.56 15.23 -19.37
N VAL A 562 0.19 14.22 -19.77
CA VAL A 562 1.62 14.11 -19.51
C VAL A 562 2.38 13.74 -20.79
N GLU A 563 3.63 14.21 -20.91
CA GLU A 563 4.53 13.82 -21.98
C GLU A 563 5.07 12.39 -21.80
N ALA A 564 5.75 11.88 -22.82
CA ALA A 564 6.41 10.59 -22.76
C ALA A 564 7.45 10.54 -21.63
N LEU A 565 7.62 9.36 -21.03
CA LEU A 565 8.72 9.09 -20.11
C LEU A 565 10.06 9.25 -20.84
N LYS A 566 10.97 10.00 -20.26
CA LYS A 566 12.36 10.15 -20.74
C LYS A 566 13.30 9.56 -19.71
N GLU A 567 14.28 8.79 -20.16
CA GLU A 567 15.39 8.40 -19.28
C GLU A 567 16.16 9.65 -18.86
N GLY A 568 16.46 9.76 -17.54
CA GLY A 568 17.14 10.88 -16.92
C GLY A 568 18.60 10.59 -16.57
#